data_0f499af5d2a7b81236c6f9d722b5af24
#
_entry.id   0f499af5d2a7b81236c6f9d722b5af24
#
_cell.length_a   1.000
_cell.length_b   1.000
_cell.length_c   1.000
_cell.angle_alpha   90.00
_cell.angle_beta   90.00
_cell.angle_gamma   90.00
#
_symmetry.space_group_name_H-M   'P 1'
#
loop_
_entity.id
_entity.type
_entity.pdbx_description
1 polymer ?
#
loop_
_entity_poly.entity_id
_entity_poly.type
_entity_poly.pdbx_seq_one_letter_code
_entity_poly.pdbx_strand_id
1 'polypeptide(L)'
;MLSNKLSVITGAAGTLGQDAAACARDQGAHVIGLDIIEADSVPNTDDYHRVDLLDAKGTGNCFRRLGDIDAILNIAGGFAMGVSASDPSDDQWDLMFRLNVTTMRNATRAAVPALVAREHSAIVNVGALGALSGAADMSAYCCAKSTVMRLTESLSEELKNEGVNVNAVLPSIIDTPPNREGMPDADFDTWVAPDKLAEVMCFLASDAASAIHGVLLPVKGLV
;
A
#
# COMPACT_ATOMS: atom_id res chain seq x y z
N MET A 1 7.44 -12.55 -12.96
CA MET A 1 8.29 -11.36 -12.68
C MET A 1 8.84 -11.38 -11.25
N LEU A 2 8.16 -12.06 -10.33
CA LEU A 2 8.53 -12.11 -8.91
C LEU A 2 9.06 -13.49 -8.47
N SER A 3 9.56 -14.29 -9.39
CA SER A 3 10.04 -15.66 -9.10
C SER A 3 11.11 -15.66 -8.02
N ASN A 4 10.90 -16.49 -6.98
CA ASN A 4 11.77 -16.65 -5.83
C ASN A 4 11.93 -15.37 -4.96
N LYS A 5 11.06 -14.38 -5.12
CA LYS A 5 11.02 -13.20 -4.25
C LYS A 5 10.10 -13.43 -3.06
N LEU A 6 10.50 -12.96 -1.89
CA LEU A 6 9.63 -12.88 -0.72
C LEU A 6 8.97 -11.49 -0.69
N SER A 7 7.65 -11.48 -0.87
CA SER A 7 6.82 -10.27 -0.92
C SER A 7 5.94 -10.16 0.32
N VAL A 8 6.07 -9.07 1.05
CA VAL A 8 5.21 -8.75 2.21
C VAL A 8 4.10 -7.82 1.76
N ILE A 9 2.85 -8.15 2.09
CA ILE A 9 1.67 -7.35 1.75
C ILE A 9 0.96 -6.92 3.03
N THR A 10 0.90 -5.61 3.28
CA THR A 10 0.11 -5.05 4.38
C THR A 10 -1.32 -4.79 3.95
N GLY A 11 -2.30 -4.98 4.85
CA GLY A 11 -3.71 -4.92 4.47
C GLY A 11 -4.15 -6.11 3.62
N ALA A 12 -3.50 -7.26 3.84
CA ALA A 12 -3.65 -8.46 3.01
C ALA A 12 -5.06 -9.05 3.02
N ALA A 13 -5.85 -8.84 4.07
CA ALA A 13 -7.22 -9.34 4.17
C ALA A 13 -8.24 -8.48 3.40
N GLY A 14 -7.88 -7.25 2.99
CA GLY A 14 -8.72 -6.37 2.18
C GLY A 14 -8.79 -6.79 0.71
N THR A 15 -9.76 -6.27 -0.06
CA THR A 15 -9.96 -6.61 -1.48
C THR A 15 -8.68 -6.45 -2.29
N LEU A 16 -8.05 -5.28 -2.31
CA LEU A 16 -6.81 -5.05 -3.05
C LEU A 16 -5.66 -5.92 -2.52
N GLY A 17 -5.59 -6.15 -1.20
CA GLY A 17 -4.57 -6.99 -0.60
C GLY A 17 -4.63 -8.45 -1.07
N GLN A 18 -5.83 -9.01 -1.16
CA GLN A 18 -6.04 -10.38 -1.67
C GLN A 18 -5.69 -10.49 -3.16
N ASP A 19 -6.07 -9.52 -3.99
CA ASP A 19 -5.72 -9.51 -5.42
C ASP A 19 -4.23 -9.29 -5.64
N ALA A 20 -3.58 -8.44 -4.82
CA ALA A 20 -2.13 -8.29 -4.85
C ALA A 20 -1.41 -9.58 -4.45
N ALA A 21 -1.92 -10.29 -3.45
CA ALA A 21 -1.39 -11.60 -3.04
C ALA A 21 -1.54 -12.64 -4.15
N ALA A 22 -2.73 -12.72 -4.78
CA ALA A 22 -2.96 -13.60 -5.92
C ALA A 22 -1.99 -13.29 -7.06
N CYS A 23 -1.89 -12.04 -7.48
CA CYS A 23 -1.01 -11.61 -8.55
C CYS A 23 0.47 -11.92 -8.25
N ALA A 24 0.94 -11.65 -7.03
CA ALA A 24 2.31 -11.91 -6.63
C ALA A 24 2.63 -13.43 -6.65
N ARG A 25 1.74 -14.28 -6.14
CA ARG A 25 1.89 -15.74 -6.19
C ARG A 25 1.90 -16.27 -7.61
N ASP A 26 1.00 -15.82 -8.46
CA ASP A 26 0.93 -16.22 -9.87
C ASP A 26 2.23 -15.86 -10.62
N GLN A 27 2.92 -14.81 -10.17
CA GLN A 27 4.23 -14.41 -10.68
C GLN A 27 5.41 -15.12 -10.02
N GLY A 28 5.15 -16.05 -9.10
CA GLY A 28 6.14 -16.93 -8.47
C GLY A 28 6.76 -16.40 -7.16
N ALA A 29 6.14 -15.39 -6.52
CA ALA A 29 6.55 -14.92 -5.21
C ALA A 29 6.11 -15.87 -4.09
N HIS A 30 6.88 -15.91 -3.01
CA HIS A 30 6.40 -16.34 -1.70
C HIS A 30 5.75 -15.13 -1.02
N VAL A 31 4.48 -15.24 -0.64
CA VAL A 31 3.67 -14.11 -0.17
C VAL A 31 3.39 -14.21 1.32
N ILE A 32 3.79 -13.19 2.06
CA ILE A 32 3.46 -13.04 3.49
C ILE A 32 2.43 -11.91 3.65
N GLY A 33 1.25 -12.25 4.15
CA GLY A 33 0.20 -11.31 4.48
C GLY A 33 0.34 -10.74 5.88
N LEU A 34 0.18 -9.43 6.02
CA LEU A 34 0.07 -8.73 7.30
C LEU A 34 -1.25 -7.97 7.37
N ASP A 35 -2.02 -8.18 8.43
CA ASP A 35 -3.25 -7.44 8.69
C ASP A 35 -3.55 -7.38 10.19
N ILE A 36 -4.49 -6.53 10.60
CA ILE A 36 -4.99 -6.46 11.99
C ILE A 36 -6.09 -7.49 12.27
N ILE A 37 -6.69 -8.04 11.22
CA ILE A 37 -7.80 -9.00 11.32
C ILE A 37 -7.29 -10.32 11.90
N GLU A 38 -8.06 -10.91 12.80
CA GLU A 38 -7.78 -12.23 13.34
C GLU A 38 -8.29 -13.30 12.38
N ALA A 39 -7.36 -14.01 11.76
CA ALA A 39 -7.63 -15.11 10.86
C ALA A 39 -6.49 -16.13 10.92
N ASP A 40 -6.82 -17.41 10.72
CA ASP A 40 -5.81 -18.47 10.64
C ASP A 40 -5.03 -18.40 9.31
N SER A 41 -5.68 -17.89 8.27
CA SER A 41 -5.08 -17.68 6.95
C SER A 41 -5.84 -16.59 6.18
N VAL A 42 -5.16 -15.97 5.20
CA VAL A 42 -5.75 -15.06 4.24
C VAL A 42 -5.57 -15.66 2.84
N PRO A 43 -6.57 -15.62 1.97
CA PRO A 43 -6.45 -16.17 0.62
C PRO A 43 -5.21 -15.66 -0.12
N ASN A 44 -4.58 -16.57 -0.88
CA ASN A 44 -3.41 -16.29 -1.71
C ASN A 44 -2.13 -15.89 -0.96
N THR A 45 -2.07 -16.02 0.37
CA THR A 45 -0.83 -15.88 1.14
C THR A 45 -0.26 -17.26 1.47
N ASP A 46 1.05 -17.38 1.53
CA ASP A 46 1.76 -18.60 1.97
C ASP A 46 1.90 -18.61 3.50
N ASP A 47 2.09 -17.41 4.08
CA ASP A 47 2.06 -17.17 5.51
C ASP A 47 1.21 -15.92 5.83
N TYR A 48 0.62 -15.89 7.03
CA TYR A 48 -0.15 -14.76 7.52
C TYR A 48 0.22 -14.43 8.96
N HIS A 49 0.39 -13.14 9.24
CA HIS A 49 0.61 -12.65 10.60
C HIS A 49 -0.34 -11.53 10.95
N ARG A 50 -1.04 -11.69 12.07
CA ARG A 50 -1.81 -10.59 12.66
C ARG A 50 -0.88 -9.57 13.27
N VAL A 51 -0.91 -8.34 12.77
CA VAL A 51 -0.06 -7.22 13.22
C VAL A 51 -0.84 -5.92 13.22
N ASP A 52 -0.87 -5.23 14.35
CA ASP A 52 -1.28 -3.82 14.39
C ASP A 52 -0.09 -2.94 13.97
N LEU A 53 -0.16 -2.41 12.75
CA LEU A 53 0.89 -1.54 12.19
C LEU A 53 0.99 -0.19 12.91
N LEU A 54 0.03 0.17 13.78
CA LEU A 54 0.13 1.34 14.65
C LEU A 54 1.06 1.08 15.85
N ASP A 55 1.24 -0.18 16.26
CA ASP A 55 2.26 -0.59 17.23
C ASP A 55 3.63 -0.73 16.54
N ALA A 56 4.41 0.33 16.59
CA ALA A 56 5.74 0.36 15.99
C ALA A 56 6.70 -0.72 16.52
N LYS A 57 6.57 -1.09 17.81
CA LYS A 57 7.40 -2.14 18.42
C LYS A 57 6.98 -3.53 17.96
N GLY A 58 5.67 -3.80 17.99
CA GLY A 58 5.10 -5.05 17.47
C GLY A 58 5.42 -5.26 16.00
N THR A 59 5.25 -4.20 15.17
CA THR A 59 5.63 -4.20 13.74
C THR A 59 7.10 -4.54 13.57
N GLY A 60 8.01 -3.86 14.28
CA GLY A 60 9.43 -4.15 14.20
C GLY A 60 9.80 -5.57 14.66
N ASN A 61 9.10 -6.12 15.65
CA ASN A 61 9.30 -7.50 16.08
C ASN A 61 8.83 -8.51 15.01
N CYS A 62 7.72 -8.22 14.34
CA CYS A 62 7.22 -9.05 13.25
C CYS A 62 8.25 -9.10 12.11
N PHE A 63 8.65 -7.96 11.56
CA PHE A 63 9.57 -7.90 10.43
C PHE A 63 10.92 -8.57 10.72
N ARG A 64 11.47 -8.44 11.93
CA ARG A 64 12.69 -9.17 12.31
C ARG A 64 12.57 -10.69 12.25
N ARG A 65 11.37 -11.24 12.42
CA ARG A 65 11.11 -12.69 12.32
C ARG A 65 10.91 -13.16 10.89
N LEU A 66 10.48 -12.27 9.99
CA LEU A 66 10.31 -12.59 8.56
C LEU A 66 11.66 -12.84 7.87
N GLY A 67 12.74 -12.23 8.36
CA GLY A 67 14.07 -12.38 7.78
C GLY A 67 14.24 -11.59 6.49
N ASP A 68 14.73 -12.25 5.44
CA ASP A 68 15.00 -11.64 4.14
C ASP A 68 13.68 -11.28 3.43
N ILE A 69 13.60 -10.06 2.94
CA ILE A 69 12.42 -9.53 2.23
C ILE A 69 12.90 -8.90 0.92
N ASP A 70 12.26 -9.22 -0.19
CA ASP A 70 12.56 -8.66 -1.51
C ASP A 70 11.61 -7.52 -1.89
N ALA A 71 10.36 -7.55 -1.41
CA ALA A 71 9.41 -6.48 -1.68
C ALA A 71 8.42 -6.27 -0.52
N ILE A 72 7.97 -5.02 -0.35
CA ILE A 72 6.81 -4.69 0.49
C ILE A 72 5.79 -3.89 -0.31
N LEU A 73 4.54 -4.36 -0.29
CA LEU A 73 3.39 -3.65 -0.83
C LEU A 73 2.59 -3.05 0.34
N ASN A 74 2.69 -1.74 0.52
CA ASN A 74 1.99 -1.01 1.58
C ASN A 74 0.56 -0.68 1.14
N ILE A 75 -0.37 -1.61 1.37
CA ILE A 75 -1.78 -1.49 1.00
C ILE A 75 -2.64 -1.07 2.20
N ALA A 76 -2.23 -1.44 3.42
CA ALA A 76 -2.95 -1.04 4.63
C ALA A 76 -3.23 0.46 4.65
N GLY A 77 -4.48 0.83 4.82
CA GLY A 77 -4.93 2.22 4.82
C GLY A 77 -6.45 2.30 4.95
N GLY A 78 -6.99 3.49 4.82
CA GLY A 78 -8.41 3.72 4.92
C GLY A 78 -8.85 5.01 4.22
N PHE A 79 -10.16 5.14 4.03
CA PHE A 79 -10.80 6.29 3.45
C PHE A 79 -11.91 6.78 4.37
N ALA A 80 -12.01 8.09 4.56
CA ALA A 80 -13.15 8.75 5.14
C ALA A 80 -13.32 10.14 4.52
N MET A 81 -14.55 10.58 4.40
CA MET A 81 -14.95 11.91 3.90
C MET A 81 -16.19 12.41 4.66
N GLY A 82 -16.65 13.61 4.34
CA GLY A 82 -17.88 14.18 4.89
C GLY A 82 -17.64 15.17 6.03
N VAL A 83 -16.38 15.47 6.38
CA VAL A 83 -16.02 16.44 7.42
C VAL A 83 -15.29 17.62 6.78
N SER A 84 -15.78 18.83 7.05
CA SER A 84 -15.17 20.07 6.57
C SER A 84 -13.75 20.27 7.11
N ALA A 85 -12.89 20.91 6.35
CA ALA A 85 -11.54 21.28 6.78
C ALA A 85 -11.54 22.24 7.98
N SER A 86 -12.65 22.93 8.25
CA SER A 86 -12.83 23.84 9.38
C SER A 86 -13.58 23.23 10.57
N ASP A 87 -13.87 21.93 10.52
CA ASP A 87 -14.50 21.24 11.64
C ASP A 87 -13.59 21.26 12.87
N PRO A 88 -14.12 21.55 14.08
CA PRO A 88 -13.31 21.61 15.29
C PRO A 88 -12.86 20.26 15.83
N SER A 89 -13.40 19.13 15.34
CA SER A 89 -12.97 17.79 15.76
C SER A 89 -11.75 17.33 14.98
N ASP A 90 -10.75 16.82 15.70
CA ASP A 90 -9.55 16.19 15.12
C ASP A 90 -9.74 14.68 14.82
N ASP A 91 -10.88 14.08 15.15
CA ASP A 91 -11.09 12.64 15.10
C ASP A 91 -10.84 12.06 13.69
N GLN A 92 -11.42 12.67 12.66
CA GLN A 92 -11.22 12.18 11.28
C GLN A 92 -9.82 12.48 10.78
N TRP A 93 -9.23 13.61 11.19
CA TRP A 93 -7.87 13.97 10.87
C TRP A 93 -6.90 12.92 11.42
N ASP A 94 -6.97 12.66 12.72
CA ASP A 94 -6.12 11.67 13.39
C ASP A 94 -6.32 10.27 12.81
N LEU A 95 -7.57 9.89 12.53
CA LEU A 95 -7.87 8.60 11.92
C LEU A 95 -7.18 8.44 10.56
N MET A 96 -7.28 9.43 9.67
CA MET A 96 -6.69 9.35 8.33
C MET A 96 -5.15 9.30 8.38
N PHE A 97 -4.53 10.08 9.24
CA PHE A 97 -3.06 10.04 9.42
C PHE A 97 -2.59 8.72 10.06
N ARG A 98 -3.31 8.21 11.05
CA ARG A 98 -2.98 6.92 11.67
C ARG A 98 -3.08 5.79 10.66
N LEU A 99 -4.21 5.68 9.94
CA LEU A 99 -4.46 4.57 9.01
C LEU A 99 -3.57 4.62 7.76
N ASN A 100 -3.26 5.80 7.23
CA ASN A 100 -2.56 5.90 5.94
C ASN A 100 -1.07 6.24 6.10
N VAL A 101 -0.69 7.07 7.06
CA VAL A 101 0.69 7.54 7.21
C VAL A 101 1.46 6.73 8.24
N THR A 102 0.91 6.59 9.46
CA THR A 102 1.62 5.92 10.55
C THR A 102 1.82 4.43 10.28
N THR A 103 0.81 3.73 9.75
CA THR A 103 0.90 2.32 9.37
C THR A 103 1.98 2.10 8.33
N MET A 104 1.93 2.82 7.21
CA MET A 104 2.90 2.73 6.12
C MET A 104 4.32 3.05 6.62
N ARG A 105 4.49 4.14 7.38
CA ARG A 105 5.78 4.54 7.92
C ARG A 105 6.37 3.49 8.88
N ASN A 106 5.56 2.88 9.74
CA ASN A 106 6.03 1.84 10.66
C ASN A 106 6.43 0.57 9.91
N ALA A 107 5.62 0.12 8.94
CA ALA A 107 5.92 -1.04 8.12
C ALA A 107 7.20 -0.82 7.29
N THR A 108 7.30 0.30 6.58
CA THR A 108 8.48 0.65 5.78
C THR A 108 9.74 0.71 6.64
N ARG A 109 9.70 1.42 7.78
CA ARG A 109 10.86 1.52 8.68
C ARG A 109 11.30 0.15 9.20
N ALA A 110 10.36 -0.76 9.43
CA ALA A 110 10.66 -2.12 9.88
C ALA A 110 11.22 -3.01 8.76
N ALA A 111 10.80 -2.78 7.50
CA ALA A 111 11.24 -3.54 6.33
C ALA A 111 12.62 -3.11 5.81
N VAL A 112 12.96 -1.82 5.86
CA VAL A 112 14.18 -1.25 5.26
C VAL A 112 15.46 -2.02 5.58
N PRO A 113 15.75 -2.44 6.85
CA PRO A 113 16.97 -3.19 7.14
C PRO A 113 17.11 -4.51 6.36
N ALA A 114 15.99 -5.20 6.08
CA ALA A 114 15.99 -6.42 5.28
C ALA A 114 16.08 -6.11 3.78
N LEU A 115 15.40 -5.05 3.33
CA LEU A 115 15.41 -4.63 1.92
C LEU A 115 16.80 -4.19 1.44
N VAL A 116 17.52 -3.38 2.22
CA VAL A 116 18.87 -2.91 1.87
C VAL A 116 19.91 -4.02 1.90
N ALA A 117 19.61 -5.16 2.51
CA ALA A 117 20.48 -6.34 2.49
C ALA A 117 20.37 -7.13 1.18
N ARG A 118 19.41 -6.77 0.31
CA ARG A 118 19.21 -7.43 -0.99
C ARG A 118 19.90 -6.63 -2.10
N GLU A 119 20.29 -7.30 -3.17
CA GLU A 119 20.85 -6.66 -4.35
C GLU A 119 19.82 -5.78 -5.07
N HIS A 120 18.58 -6.27 -5.13
CA HIS A 120 17.43 -5.56 -5.69
C HIS A 120 16.18 -5.84 -4.85
N SER A 121 15.59 -4.78 -4.35
CA SER A 121 14.34 -4.86 -3.57
C SER A 121 13.41 -3.70 -3.89
N ALA A 122 12.16 -3.78 -3.43
CA ALA A 122 11.16 -2.77 -3.77
C ALA A 122 10.22 -2.42 -2.61
N ILE A 123 9.79 -1.16 -2.60
CA ILE A 123 8.68 -0.65 -1.78
C ILE A 123 7.64 -0.05 -2.73
N VAL A 124 6.41 -0.56 -2.67
CA VAL A 124 5.28 -0.02 -3.44
C VAL A 124 4.21 0.48 -2.49
N ASN A 125 3.96 1.78 -2.52
CA ASN A 125 2.97 2.44 -1.67
C ASN A 125 1.67 2.70 -2.43
N VAL A 126 0.54 2.76 -1.73
CA VAL A 126 -0.76 3.15 -2.30
C VAL A 126 -1.08 4.58 -1.88
N GLY A 127 -0.85 5.52 -2.80
CA GLY A 127 -1.31 6.89 -2.71
C GLY A 127 -2.79 7.03 -3.08
N ALA A 128 -3.14 8.16 -3.69
CA ALA A 128 -4.46 8.37 -4.27
C ALA A 128 -4.41 9.45 -5.36
N LEU A 129 -5.07 9.24 -6.49
CA LEU A 129 -5.16 10.25 -7.55
C LEU A 129 -5.87 11.51 -7.06
N GLY A 130 -6.97 11.34 -6.30
CA GLY A 130 -7.73 12.43 -5.73
C GLY A 130 -6.98 13.27 -4.69
N ALA A 131 -5.80 12.83 -4.24
CA ALA A 131 -4.96 13.57 -3.31
C ALA A 131 -3.86 14.40 -3.99
N LEU A 132 -3.88 14.50 -5.32
CA LEU A 132 -3.06 15.46 -6.08
C LEU A 132 -3.53 16.90 -5.89
N SER A 133 -4.77 17.08 -5.47
CA SER A 133 -5.36 18.37 -5.10
C SER A 133 -6.27 18.22 -3.88
N GLY A 134 -6.63 19.34 -3.24
CA GLY A 134 -7.64 19.33 -2.18
C GLY A 134 -9.04 19.16 -2.76
N ALA A 135 -9.91 18.47 -2.01
CA ALA A 135 -11.33 18.35 -2.32
C ALA A 135 -12.18 18.67 -1.10
N ALA A 136 -13.40 19.20 -1.33
CA ALA A 136 -14.33 19.50 -0.25
C ALA A 136 -14.63 18.23 0.54
N ASP A 137 -14.73 18.37 1.86
CA ASP A 137 -15.04 17.30 2.81
C ASP A 137 -14.09 16.08 2.79
N MET A 138 -12.92 16.24 2.18
CA MET A 138 -11.87 15.20 2.07
C MET A 138 -10.49 15.67 2.56
N SER A 139 -10.41 16.78 3.28
CA SER A 139 -9.14 17.42 3.65
C SER A 139 -8.18 16.46 4.36
N ALA A 140 -8.65 15.75 5.40
CA ALA A 140 -7.84 14.81 6.17
C ALA A 140 -7.28 13.68 5.31
N TYR A 141 -8.12 13.08 4.45
CA TYR A 141 -7.70 12.03 3.52
C TYR A 141 -6.70 12.53 2.48
N CYS A 142 -7.01 13.65 1.80
CA CYS A 142 -6.12 14.24 0.81
C CYS A 142 -4.75 14.60 1.40
N CYS A 143 -4.71 15.20 2.59
CA CYS A 143 -3.46 15.52 3.27
C CYS A 143 -2.69 14.26 3.67
N ALA A 144 -3.35 13.24 4.22
CA ALA A 144 -2.70 11.98 4.59
C ALA A 144 -2.09 11.28 3.36
N LYS A 145 -2.86 11.17 2.25
CA LYS A 145 -2.36 10.55 1.01
C LYS A 145 -1.30 11.40 0.31
N SER A 146 -1.38 12.73 0.36
CA SER A 146 -0.29 13.60 -0.10
C SER A 146 0.99 13.36 0.71
N THR A 147 0.88 13.14 2.02
CA THR A 147 2.01 12.77 2.87
C THR A 147 2.64 11.44 2.45
N VAL A 148 1.82 10.41 2.15
CA VAL A 148 2.31 9.13 1.60
C VAL A 148 3.10 9.35 0.31
N MET A 149 2.61 10.19 -0.59
CA MET A 149 3.30 10.51 -1.85
C MET A 149 4.65 11.19 -1.61
N ARG A 150 4.71 12.18 -0.74
CA ARG A 150 5.99 12.86 -0.40
C ARG A 150 6.98 11.93 0.31
N LEU A 151 6.49 11.06 1.20
CA LEU A 151 7.34 10.04 1.82
C LEU A 151 7.89 9.04 0.80
N THR A 152 7.11 8.67 -0.20
CA THR A 152 7.56 7.79 -1.31
C THR A 152 8.74 8.40 -2.05
N GLU A 153 8.64 9.66 -2.44
CA GLU A 153 9.71 10.37 -3.15
C GLU A 153 10.97 10.53 -2.28
N SER A 154 10.80 10.91 -0.99
CA SER A 154 11.93 11.04 -0.07
C SER A 154 12.64 9.70 0.14
N LEU A 155 11.88 8.63 0.42
CA LEU A 155 12.43 7.28 0.58
C LEU A 155 13.16 6.79 -0.68
N SER A 156 12.63 7.13 -1.86
CA SER A 156 13.27 6.80 -3.13
C SER A 156 14.64 7.46 -3.24
N GLU A 157 14.75 8.76 -2.93
CA GLU A 157 16.04 9.47 -2.96
C GLU A 157 17.03 8.92 -1.91
N GLU A 158 16.54 8.53 -0.75
CA GLU A 158 17.37 7.98 0.33
C GLU A 158 17.89 6.57 0.03
N LEU A 159 17.09 5.73 -0.67
CA LEU A 159 17.34 4.29 -0.79
C LEU A 159 17.76 3.83 -2.18
N LYS A 160 17.69 4.67 -3.23
CA LYS A 160 18.04 4.27 -4.60
C LYS A 160 19.49 3.75 -4.75
N ASN A 161 20.42 4.29 -4.00
CA ASN A 161 21.82 3.85 -4.03
C ASN A 161 22.07 2.57 -3.22
N GLU A 162 21.08 2.15 -2.40
CA GLU A 162 21.09 0.90 -1.64
C GLU A 162 20.37 -0.24 -2.38
N GLY A 163 20.01 -0.06 -3.66
CA GLY A 163 19.33 -1.06 -4.47
C GLY A 163 17.85 -1.22 -4.17
N VAL A 164 17.21 -0.27 -3.48
CA VAL A 164 15.79 -0.32 -3.16
C VAL A 164 14.99 0.62 -4.07
N ASN A 165 14.09 0.06 -4.88
CA ASN A 165 13.15 0.83 -5.68
C ASN A 165 11.95 1.24 -4.83
N VAL A 166 11.67 2.54 -4.68
CA VAL A 166 10.52 3.02 -3.94
C VAL A 166 9.60 3.81 -4.85
N ASN A 167 8.36 3.33 -5.02
CA ASN A 167 7.38 3.91 -5.92
C ASN A 167 5.98 3.90 -5.29
N ALA A 168 5.04 4.65 -5.85
CA ALA A 168 3.64 4.60 -5.47
C ALA A 168 2.71 4.49 -6.68
N VAL A 169 1.62 3.76 -6.51
CA VAL A 169 0.45 3.82 -7.40
C VAL A 169 -0.53 4.85 -6.86
N LEU A 170 -1.16 5.61 -7.77
CA LEU A 170 -2.20 6.58 -7.45
C LEU A 170 -3.52 6.13 -8.11
N PRO A 171 -4.25 5.20 -7.50
CA PRO A 171 -5.54 4.79 -8.04
C PRO A 171 -6.57 5.93 -7.98
N SER A 172 -7.47 5.95 -8.96
CA SER A 172 -8.75 6.66 -8.85
C SER A 172 -9.68 5.88 -7.91
N ILE A 173 -10.91 5.63 -8.27
CA ILE A 173 -11.81 4.81 -7.48
C ILE A 173 -11.51 3.34 -7.78
N ILE A 174 -11.19 2.56 -6.74
CA ILE A 174 -10.99 1.12 -6.85
C ILE A 174 -12.35 0.43 -6.73
N ASP A 175 -12.64 -0.52 -7.60
CA ASP A 175 -13.87 -1.30 -7.55
C ASP A 175 -13.85 -2.29 -6.38
N THR A 176 -14.37 -1.85 -5.25
CA THR A 176 -14.44 -2.63 -4.02
C THR A 176 -15.85 -2.62 -3.44
N PRO A 177 -16.27 -3.65 -2.67
CA PRO A 177 -17.59 -3.67 -2.06
C PRO A 177 -17.93 -2.39 -1.26
N PRO A 178 -17.03 -1.84 -0.41
CA PRO A 178 -17.33 -0.59 0.29
C PRO A 178 -17.53 0.61 -0.64
N ASN A 179 -16.78 0.71 -1.74
CA ASN A 179 -16.95 1.80 -2.69
C ASN A 179 -18.26 1.67 -3.48
N ARG A 180 -18.65 0.44 -3.86
CA ARG A 180 -19.94 0.19 -4.49
C ARG A 180 -21.10 0.52 -3.55
N GLU A 181 -20.98 0.16 -2.27
CA GLU A 181 -21.98 0.50 -1.25
C GLU A 181 -22.09 2.02 -1.05
N GLY A 182 -20.96 2.73 -1.03
CA GLY A 182 -20.93 4.19 -0.87
C GLY A 182 -21.41 4.97 -2.09
N MET A 183 -21.40 4.37 -3.28
CA MET A 183 -21.75 5.01 -4.56
C MET A 183 -22.58 4.07 -5.44
N PRO A 184 -23.79 3.66 -5.00
CA PRO A 184 -24.55 2.59 -5.66
C PRO A 184 -25.03 2.92 -7.09
N ASP A 185 -25.11 4.20 -7.44
CA ASP A 185 -25.57 4.69 -8.75
C ASP A 185 -24.40 4.96 -9.72
N ALA A 186 -23.15 4.66 -9.33
CA ALA A 186 -22.00 4.88 -10.19
C ALA A 186 -21.84 3.80 -11.25
N ASP A 187 -21.18 4.14 -12.36
CA ASP A 187 -20.78 3.18 -13.39
C ASP A 187 -19.49 2.47 -12.96
N PHE A 188 -19.62 1.29 -12.35
CA PHE A 188 -18.50 0.53 -11.82
C PHE A 188 -17.52 0.04 -12.90
N ASP A 189 -17.96 -0.12 -14.13
CA ASP A 189 -17.12 -0.54 -15.25
C ASP A 189 -16.05 0.53 -15.61
N THR A 190 -16.22 1.74 -15.11
CA THR A 190 -15.23 2.82 -15.28
C THR A 190 -14.16 2.83 -14.20
N TRP A 191 -14.37 2.11 -13.10
CA TRP A 191 -13.45 2.11 -11.96
C TRP A 191 -12.21 1.23 -12.20
N VAL A 192 -11.23 1.38 -11.31
CA VAL A 192 -10.02 0.56 -11.35
C VAL A 192 -10.34 -0.82 -10.77
N ALA A 193 -10.25 -1.85 -11.59
CA ALA A 193 -10.37 -3.22 -11.12
C ALA A 193 -9.18 -3.56 -10.18
N PRO A 194 -9.42 -4.14 -8.99
CA PRO A 194 -8.37 -4.41 -8.02
C PRO A 194 -7.25 -5.33 -8.55
N ASP A 195 -7.59 -6.33 -9.37
CA ASP A 195 -6.63 -7.22 -10.04
C ASP A 195 -5.70 -6.44 -10.99
N LYS A 196 -6.23 -5.46 -11.74
CA LYS A 196 -5.42 -4.61 -12.64
C LYS A 196 -4.50 -3.67 -11.89
N LEU A 197 -4.95 -3.15 -10.76
CA LEU A 197 -4.09 -2.37 -9.87
C LEU A 197 -2.98 -3.24 -9.26
N ALA A 198 -3.31 -4.47 -8.88
CA ALA A 198 -2.36 -5.46 -8.37
C ALA A 198 -1.28 -5.81 -9.41
N GLU A 199 -1.64 -5.99 -10.69
CA GLU A 199 -0.67 -6.21 -11.78
C GLU A 199 0.35 -5.07 -11.87
N VAL A 200 -0.11 -3.81 -11.78
CA VAL A 200 0.77 -2.63 -11.79
C VAL A 200 1.68 -2.61 -10.56
N MET A 201 1.16 -2.94 -9.38
CA MET A 201 1.95 -2.99 -8.15
C MET A 201 3.01 -4.10 -8.22
N CYS A 202 2.67 -5.28 -8.73
CA CYS A 202 3.60 -6.38 -8.93
C CYS A 202 4.67 -6.05 -9.96
N PHE A 203 4.34 -5.33 -11.02
CA PHE A 203 5.33 -4.79 -11.97
C PHE A 203 6.33 -3.85 -11.25
N LEU A 204 5.84 -2.87 -10.47
CA LEU A 204 6.70 -1.95 -9.73
C LEU A 204 7.56 -2.64 -8.66
N ALA A 205 7.13 -3.79 -8.15
CA ALA A 205 7.87 -4.62 -7.22
C ALA A 205 8.90 -5.56 -7.89
N SER A 206 8.91 -5.64 -9.21
CA SER A 206 9.77 -6.56 -9.98
C SER A 206 11.04 -5.89 -10.49
N ASP A 207 12.01 -6.71 -10.90
CA ASP A 207 13.26 -6.24 -11.52
C ASP A 207 13.01 -5.52 -12.87
N ALA A 208 11.87 -5.74 -13.51
CA ALA A 208 11.48 -5.03 -14.73
C ALA A 208 11.27 -3.52 -14.50
N ALA A 209 11.03 -3.11 -13.24
CA ALA A 209 10.89 -1.72 -12.84
C ALA A 209 12.17 -1.12 -12.24
N SER A 210 13.33 -1.78 -12.37
CA SER A 210 14.60 -1.38 -11.73
C SER A 210 15.08 0.04 -12.08
N ALA A 211 14.66 0.59 -13.21
CA ALA A 211 14.96 1.97 -13.61
C ALA A 211 13.91 3.00 -13.16
N ILE A 212 12.88 2.59 -12.41
CA ILE A 212 11.78 3.45 -11.99
C ILE A 212 11.94 3.79 -10.50
N HIS A 213 12.21 5.06 -10.19
CA HIS A 213 12.44 5.54 -8.84
C HIS A 213 11.60 6.76 -8.53
N GLY A 214 10.91 6.76 -7.39
CA GLY A 214 10.11 7.88 -6.90
C GLY A 214 8.88 8.19 -7.74
N VAL A 215 8.43 7.27 -8.60
CA VAL A 215 7.27 7.52 -9.43
C VAL A 215 5.98 7.52 -8.60
N LEU A 216 5.14 8.49 -8.88
CA LEU A 216 3.75 8.55 -8.42
C LEU A 216 2.87 8.21 -9.62
N LEU A 217 2.61 6.91 -9.83
CA LEU A 217 2.00 6.38 -11.05
C LEU A 217 0.47 6.44 -10.99
N PRO A 218 -0.21 7.30 -11.77
CA PRO A 218 -1.66 7.32 -11.86
C PRO A 218 -2.21 6.03 -12.47
N VAL A 219 -3.19 5.42 -11.80
CA VAL A 219 -3.95 4.27 -12.29
C VAL A 219 -5.42 4.65 -12.26
N LYS A 220 -5.97 5.08 -13.39
CA LYS A 220 -7.24 5.79 -13.42
C LYS A 220 -8.48 4.94 -13.72
N GLY A 221 -8.32 3.81 -14.40
CA GLY A 221 -9.46 3.21 -15.08
C GLY A 221 -9.93 4.14 -16.20
N LEU A 222 -11.22 4.37 -16.27
CA LEU A 222 -11.86 5.26 -17.25
C LEU A 222 -12.42 6.57 -16.63
N VAL A 223 -12.08 6.86 -15.37
CA VAL A 223 -12.49 8.08 -14.66
C VAL A 223 -11.36 9.07 -14.46
#